data_5ef83e4d7d51e7f79f6cb2dd83804589
#
_entry.id   5ef83e4d7d51e7f79f6cb2dd83804589
#
_cell.length_a   1.000
_cell.length_b   1.000
_cell.length_c   1.000
_cell.angle_alpha   90.00
_cell.angle_beta   90.00
_cell.angle_gamma   90.00
#
_symmetry.space_group_name_H-M   'P 1'
#
loop_
_entity.id
_entity.type
_entity.pdbx_description
1 polymer ?
#
loop_
_entity_poly.entity_id
_entity_poly.type
_entity_poly.pdbx_seq_one_letter_code
_entity_poly.pdbx_strand_id
1 'polypeptide(L)'
;MRYDYPLDPELAAAAALIPPVDLSDPAAARAAQAREVAERVAAVDGAGVAVGEVVAPGPRGAPDVPLRTYRPEGAAGPLPAVYSLHGGGFVVGSPDVDHAFNLWLCRELDAVVVSPDYRLAPEHPFPAGLEDCYAGLCLLAKGDAGLDVAADRIAVLGDSSGAGMATALTMLARDRGGPGIRFQYLGSPALDDRVDTPSARAFTDTPVWTRRLALHTWEAYLGAGVPGGEGVSPYAAPARAGAAGLRGLPPAYVAVMAYDPLRDEGVDYARALLTAGVPTELHLFPGTFHGAAAVEYAGVVRRMRDETVTVLRRALAR
;
A
#
# COMPACT_ATOMS: atom_id res chain seq x y z
N MET A 1 1.33 0.09 -27.33
CA MET A 1 -0.16 0.07 -27.45
C MET A 1 -0.67 1.49 -27.24
N ARG A 2 -1.66 1.98 -27.99
CA ARG A 2 -2.21 3.32 -27.78
C ARG A 2 -3.51 3.14 -27.00
N TYR A 3 -3.55 3.65 -25.78
CA TYR A 3 -4.75 3.62 -24.94
C TYR A 3 -5.70 4.73 -25.36
N ASP A 4 -6.99 4.44 -25.40
CA ASP A 4 -8.03 5.42 -25.78
C ASP A 4 -8.61 6.15 -24.56
N TYR A 5 -7.70 6.51 -23.62
CA TYR A 5 -8.01 7.29 -22.42
C TYR A 5 -7.32 8.65 -22.52
N PRO A 6 -7.96 9.76 -22.11
CA PRO A 6 -7.35 11.08 -22.08
C PRO A 6 -6.34 11.19 -20.90
N LEU A 7 -5.23 10.46 -21.05
CA LEU A 7 -4.13 10.49 -20.10
C LEU A 7 -3.40 11.84 -20.15
N ASP A 8 -2.76 12.19 -19.03
CA ASP A 8 -1.78 13.26 -19.01
C ASP A 8 -0.72 12.99 -20.10
N PRO A 9 -0.32 13.99 -20.91
CA PRO A 9 0.60 13.77 -22.03
C PRO A 9 1.94 13.12 -21.63
N GLU A 10 2.50 13.47 -20.47
CA GLU A 10 3.74 12.88 -19.98
C GLU A 10 3.52 11.39 -19.57
N LEU A 11 2.36 11.08 -18.99
CA LEU A 11 1.98 9.72 -18.63
C LEU A 11 1.60 8.86 -19.84
N ALA A 12 0.98 9.44 -20.88
CA ALA A 12 0.61 8.73 -22.11
C ALA A 12 1.84 8.20 -22.84
N ALA A 13 2.93 8.99 -22.87
CA ALA A 13 4.21 8.57 -23.46
C ALA A 13 4.82 7.39 -22.70
N ALA A 14 4.81 7.44 -21.37
CA ALA A 14 5.29 6.35 -20.52
C ALA A 14 4.43 5.10 -20.64
N ALA A 15 3.10 5.25 -20.59
CA ALA A 15 2.15 4.13 -20.67
C ALA A 15 2.32 3.29 -21.94
N ALA A 16 2.69 3.93 -23.06
CA ALA A 16 2.93 3.23 -24.33
C ALA A 16 4.14 2.29 -24.29
N LEU A 17 5.06 2.47 -23.34
CA LEU A 17 6.29 1.68 -23.17
C LEU A 17 6.15 0.61 -22.08
N ILE A 18 5.14 0.68 -21.25
CA ILE A 18 4.93 -0.30 -20.16
C ILE A 18 4.45 -1.62 -20.77
N PRO A 19 5.16 -2.73 -20.53
CA PRO A 19 4.71 -4.04 -21.00
C PRO A 19 3.45 -4.48 -20.22
N PRO A 20 2.62 -5.33 -20.82
CA PRO A 20 1.49 -5.94 -20.10
C PRO A 20 1.98 -6.73 -18.88
N VAL A 21 1.28 -6.56 -17.77
CA VAL A 21 1.54 -7.34 -16.55
C VAL A 21 0.96 -8.74 -16.71
N ASP A 22 1.77 -9.75 -16.44
CA ASP A 22 1.36 -11.15 -16.42
C ASP A 22 1.61 -11.75 -15.02
N LEU A 23 0.56 -12.17 -14.36
CA LEU A 23 0.56 -12.80 -13.04
C LEU A 23 0.05 -14.25 -13.10
N SER A 24 -0.04 -14.86 -14.28
CA SER A 24 -0.50 -16.24 -14.46
C SER A 24 0.43 -17.27 -13.80
N ASP A 25 1.72 -16.94 -13.69
CA ASP A 25 2.72 -17.66 -12.90
C ASP A 25 3.33 -16.69 -11.86
N PRO A 26 2.80 -16.65 -10.63
CA PRO A 26 3.28 -15.75 -9.59
C PRO A 26 4.78 -15.94 -9.25
N ALA A 27 5.30 -17.17 -9.31
CA ALA A 27 6.70 -17.43 -9.01
C ALA A 27 7.63 -16.84 -10.10
N ALA A 28 7.28 -17.03 -11.37
CA ALA A 28 8.00 -16.42 -12.48
C ALA A 28 7.90 -14.88 -12.45
N ALA A 29 6.73 -14.34 -12.15
CA ALA A 29 6.50 -12.90 -12.02
C ALA A 29 7.35 -12.28 -10.90
N ARG A 30 7.43 -12.91 -9.72
CA ARG A 30 8.30 -12.48 -8.60
C ARG A 30 9.77 -12.52 -9.00
N ALA A 31 10.22 -13.60 -9.65
CA ALA A 31 11.61 -13.72 -10.10
C ALA A 31 11.98 -12.66 -11.15
N ALA A 32 11.07 -12.30 -12.05
CA ALA A 32 11.26 -11.22 -13.01
C ALA A 32 11.32 -9.86 -12.33
N GLN A 33 10.37 -9.57 -11.43
CA GLN A 33 10.33 -8.33 -10.65
C GLN A 33 11.59 -8.16 -9.79
N ALA A 34 12.04 -9.22 -9.10
CA ALA A 34 13.23 -9.16 -8.26
C ALA A 34 14.48 -8.78 -9.06
N ARG A 35 14.64 -9.30 -10.30
CA ARG A 35 15.77 -8.93 -11.18
C ARG A 35 15.71 -7.47 -11.60
N GLU A 36 14.53 -6.98 -12.04
CA GLU A 36 14.32 -5.59 -12.43
C GLU A 36 14.56 -4.62 -11.26
N VAL A 37 14.05 -4.97 -10.08
CA VAL A 37 14.14 -4.14 -8.88
C VAL A 37 15.57 -4.11 -8.34
N ALA A 38 16.32 -5.22 -8.40
CA ALA A 38 17.71 -5.28 -7.90
C ALA A 38 18.62 -4.24 -8.56
N GLU A 39 18.48 -4.01 -9.86
CA GLU A 39 19.26 -2.99 -10.59
C GLU A 39 18.88 -1.57 -10.11
N ARG A 40 17.59 -1.32 -9.89
CA ARG A 40 17.11 -0.04 -9.38
C ARG A 40 17.57 0.23 -7.95
N VAL A 41 17.47 -0.77 -7.06
CA VAL A 41 17.95 -0.68 -5.67
C VAL A 41 19.44 -0.37 -5.63
N ALA A 42 20.25 -1.03 -6.46
CA ALA A 42 21.71 -0.79 -6.52
C ALA A 42 22.07 0.61 -7.03
N ALA A 43 21.20 1.25 -7.81
CA ALA A 43 21.41 2.58 -8.39
C ALA A 43 20.93 3.74 -7.51
N VAL A 44 20.12 3.45 -6.47
CA VAL A 44 19.55 4.50 -5.62
C VAL A 44 20.58 5.03 -4.63
N ASP A 45 20.69 6.36 -4.57
CA ASP A 45 21.51 7.02 -3.54
C ASP A 45 20.85 6.88 -2.16
N GLY A 46 21.52 6.14 -1.27
CA GLY A 46 21.12 5.94 0.13
C GLY A 46 21.63 7.01 1.10
N ALA A 47 22.37 8.03 0.65
CA ALA A 47 23.01 9.00 1.53
C ALA A 47 22.02 9.66 2.51
N GLY A 48 22.46 9.80 3.78
CA GLY A 48 21.66 10.40 4.86
C GLY A 48 20.60 9.48 5.47
N VAL A 49 20.49 8.21 5.02
CA VAL A 49 19.55 7.24 5.59
C VAL A 49 20.27 5.92 5.91
N ALA A 50 20.25 5.54 7.18
CA ALA A 50 20.68 4.22 7.61
C ALA A 50 19.59 3.19 7.23
N VAL A 51 19.94 2.28 6.32
CA VAL A 51 19.09 1.16 5.92
C VAL A 51 19.51 -0.07 6.70
N GLY A 52 18.56 -0.78 7.31
CA GLY A 52 18.80 -1.99 8.07
C GLY A 52 17.66 -2.99 7.95
N GLU A 53 17.80 -4.09 8.65
CA GLU A 53 16.76 -5.10 8.79
C GLU A 53 16.58 -5.48 10.23
N VAL A 54 15.34 -5.67 10.64
CA VAL A 54 14.95 -6.26 11.92
C VAL A 54 13.95 -7.37 11.67
N VAL A 55 13.78 -8.25 12.63
CA VAL A 55 12.87 -9.39 12.49
C VAL A 55 11.81 -9.33 13.57
N ALA A 56 10.54 -9.29 13.16
CA ALA A 56 9.43 -9.40 14.08
C ALA A 56 9.09 -10.88 14.33
N PRO A 57 8.85 -11.29 15.59
CA PRO A 57 8.34 -12.64 15.87
C PRO A 57 7.03 -12.86 15.11
N GLY A 58 7.01 -13.92 14.30
CA GLY A 58 5.84 -14.26 13.49
C GLY A 58 4.63 -14.68 14.33
N PRO A 59 3.43 -14.68 13.73
CA PRO A 59 2.24 -15.24 14.36
C PRO A 59 2.47 -16.70 14.79
N ARG A 60 1.76 -17.15 15.83
CA ARG A 60 1.95 -18.51 16.36
C ARG A 60 1.88 -19.58 15.26
N GLY A 61 2.97 -20.31 15.07
CA GLY A 61 3.09 -21.37 14.06
C GLY A 61 3.45 -20.88 12.65
N ALA A 62 3.74 -19.60 12.48
CA ALA A 62 4.23 -19.01 11.24
C ALA A 62 5.72 -18.61 11.37
N PRO A 63 6.43 -18.40 10.24
CA PRO A 63 7.79 -17.89 10.28
C PRO A 63 7.84 -16.46 10.82
N ASP A 64 9.02 -16.07 11.31
CA ASP A 64 9.31 -14.69 11.66
C ASP A 64 9.26 -13.79 10.42
N VAL A 65 8.94 -12.50 10.63
CA VAL A 65 8.69 -11.53 9.57
C VAL A 65 9.87 -10.56 9.45
N PRO A 66 10.61 -10.59 8.34
CA PRO A 66 11.64 -9.58 8.07
C PRO A 66 11.01 -8.20 7.86
N LEU A 67 11.61 -7.18 8.44
CA LEU A 67 11.21 -5.79 8.27
C LEU A 67 12.42 -4.99 7.78
N ARG A 68 12.31 -4.37 6.63
CA ARG A 68 13.31 -3.40 6.18
C ARG A 68 13.06 -2.07 6.87
N THR A 69 14.14 -1.45 7.35
CA THR A 69 14.08 -0.22 8.13
C THR A 69 14.90 0.88 7.48
N TYR A 70 14.40 2.09 7.54
CA TYR A 70 15.03 3.31 7.04
C TYR A 70 14.99 4.34 8.15
N ARG A 71 16.16 4.81 8.60
CA ARG A 71 16.25 5.81 9.66
C ARG A 71 17.14 6.97 9.22
N PRO A 72 16.74 8.23 9.44
CA PRO A 72 17.61 9.36 9.17
C PRO A 72 18.93 9.24 9.96
N GLU A 73 20.08 9.37 9.28
CA GLU A 73 21.39 9.29 9.93
C GLU A 73 21.58 10.45 10.90
N GLY A 74 22.16 10.15 12.08
CA GLY A 74 22.43 11.15 13.10
C GLY A 74 21.21 11.69 13.85
N ALA A 75 20.00 11.24 13.51
CA ALA A 75 18.80 11.64 14.24
C ALA A 75 18.78 11.05 15.66
N ALA A 76 18.50 11.91 16.65
CA ALA A 76 18.44 11.56 18.05
C ALA A 76 17.00 11.49 18.58
N GLY A 77 16.75 10.54 19.49
CA GLY A 77 15.47 10.36 20.17
C GLY A 77 14.41 9.66 19.35
N PRO A 78 13.21 9.47 19.94
CA PRO A 78 12.12 8.79 19.27
C PRO A 78 11.54 9.65 18.12
N LEU A 79 11.59 9.08 16.91
CA LEU A 79 11.06 9.70 15.69
C LEU A 79 9.63 9.23 15.38
N PRO A 80 8.84 10.01 14.64
CA PRO A 80 7.62 9.50 14.04
C PRO A 80 7.95 8.35 13.08
N ALA A 81 6.97 7.51 12.78
CA ALA A 81 7.19 6.40 11.88
C ALA A 81 6.10 6.28 10.80
N VAL A 82 6.51 5.80 9.62
CA VAL A 82 5.64 5.35 8.55
C VAL A 82 5.82 3.84 8.40
N TYR A 83 4.75 3.09 8.59
CA TYR A 83 4.70 1.66 8.29
C TYR A 83 4.21 1.49 6.86
N SER A 84 5.12 1.18 5.93
CA SER A 84 4.93 1.20 4.49
C SER A 84 4.70 -0.20 3.95
N LEU A 85 3.50 -0.46 3.42
CA LEU A 85 3.07 -1.75 2.91
C LEU A 85 3.08 -1.73 1.39
N HIS A 86 3.96 -2.55 0.78
CA HIS A 86 4.13 -2.58 -0.67
C HIS A 86 2.89 -3.09 -1.41
N GLY A 87 2.72 -2.64 -2.65
CA GLY A 87 1.73 -3.16 -3.57
C GLY A 87 2.15 -4.47 -4.25
N GLY A 88 1.34 -4.92 -5.22
CA GLY A 88 1.63 -6.12 -6.01
C GLY A 88 0.49 -7.13 -6.08
N GLY A 89 -0.76 -6.68 -5.90
CA GLY A 89 -1.96 -7.52 -6.02
C GLY A 89 -2.00 -8.68 -5.03
N PHE A 90 -1.34 -8.57 -3.88
CA PHE A 90 -1.19 -9.64 -2.88
C PHE A 90 -0.33 -10.84 -3.32
N VAL A 91 0.14 -10.89 -4.57
CA VAL A 91 0.82 -12.05 -5.18
C VAL A 91 2.27 -11.81 -5.56
N VAL A 92 2.66 -10.55 -5.74
CA VAL A 92 4.05 -10.13 -5.99
C VAL A 92 4.42 -8.97 -5.09
N GLY A 93 5.68 -8.58 -5.07
CA GLY A 93 6.19 -7.47 -4.27
C GLY A 93 7.14 -7.92 -3.17
N SER A 94 7.89 -6.96 -2.70
CA SER A 94 8.81 -7.05 -1.55
C SER A 94 9.16 -5.63 -1.10
N PRO A 95 9.85 -5.43 0.03
CA PRO A 95 10.35 -4.11 0.44
C PRO A 95 11.28 -3.43 -0.59
N ASP A 96 11.85 -4.20 -1.52
CA ASP A 96 12.69 -3.66 -2.59
C ASP A 96 11.91 -2.84 -3.62
N VAL A 97 10.65 -3.18 -3.85
CA VAL A 97 9.79 -2.47 -4.83
C VAL A 97 9.69 -0.99 -4.49
N ASP A 98 9.52 -0.68 -3.21
CA ASP A 98 9.32 0.67 -2.70
C ASP A 98 10.61 1.27 -2.08
N HIS A 99 11.78 0.65 -2.30
CA HIS A 99 13.03 1.07 -1.68
C HIS A 99 13.36 2.55 -1.91
N ALA A 100 13.33 3.01 -3.15
CA ALA A 100 13.60 4.40 -3.51
C ALA A 100 12.57 5.36 -2.88
N PHE A 101 11.31 4.97 -2.90
CA PHE A 101 10.21 5.74 -2.29
C PHE A 101 10.34 5.82 -0.77
N ASN A 102 10.69 4.72 -0.10
CA ASN A 102 10.89 4.68 1.34
C ASN A 102 12.11 5.49 1.80
N LEU A 103 13.21 5.48 1.03
CA LEU A 103 14.36 6.36 1.25
C LEU A 103 13.97 7.83 1.14
N TRP A 104 13.24 8.18 0.09
CA TRP A 104 12.74 9.53 -0.12
C TRP A 104 11.81 9.97 1.01
N LEU A 105 10.83 9.15 1.42
CA LEU A 105 9.93 9.45 2.54
C LEU A 105 10.69 9.67 3.85
N CYS A 106 11.67 8.81 4.14
CA CYS A 106 12.49 8.91 5.33
C CYS A 106 13.18 10.29 5.43
N ARG A 107 13.76 10.77 4.30
CA ARG A 107 14.41 12.07 4.22
C ARG A 107 13.42 13.22 4.35
N GLU A 108 12.34 13.19 3.57
CA GLU A 108 11.37 14.28 3.52
C GLU A 108 10.60 14.48 4.83
N LEU A 109 10.35 13.41 5.55
CA LEU A 109 9.56 13.46 6.78
C LEU A 109 10.41 13.53 8.06
N ASP A 110 11.72 13.34 7.94
CA ASP A 110 12.59 13.11 9.10
C ASP A 110 12.00 12.03 10.04
N ALA A 111 11.60 10.91 9.47
CA ALA A 111 10.85 9.83 10.10
C ALA A 111 11.48 8.47 9.84
N VAL A 112 11.28 7.54 10.76
CA VAL A 112 11.59 6.13 10.49
C VAL A 112 10.56 5.58 9.52
N VAL A 113 11.01 4.89 8.45
CA VAL A 113 10.14 4.10 7.59
C VAL A 113 10.43 2.63 7.79
N VAL A 114 9.38 1.82 7.91
CA VAL A 114 9.52 0.37 8.09
C VAL A 114 8.62 -0.32 7.09
N SER A 115 9.17 -1.28 6.33
CA SER A 115 8.46 -2.04 5.30
C SER A 115 8.57 -3.54 5.60
N PRO A 116 7.45 -4.25 5.85
CA PRO A 116 7.46 -5.68 6.09
C PRO A 116 7.59 -6.47 4.78
N ASP A 117 8.37 -7.55 4.84
CA ASP A 117 8.39 -8.60 3.83
C ASP A 117 7.34 -9.67 4.18
N TYR A 118 6.09 -9.33 3.96
CA TYR A 118 4.96 -10.16 4.33
C TYR A 118 4.70 -11.28 3.33
N ARG A 119 4.18 -12.42 3.80
CA ARG A 119 3.87 -13.59 2.98
C ARG A 119 2.81 -13.28 1.91
N LEU A 120 3.02 -13.82 0.71
CA LEU A 120 2.21 -13.57 -0.47
C LEU A 120 1.35 -14.79 -0.84
N ALA A 121 0.22 -14.49 -1.45
CA ALA A 121 -0.64 -15.47 -2.12
C ALA A 121 -0.03 -15.90 -3.48
N PRO A 122 -0.38 -17.06 -4.04
CA PRO A 122 -1.35 -18.03 -3.53
C PRO A 122 -0.78 -18.98 -2.47
N GLU A 123 0.55 -19.03 -2.24
CA GLU A 123 1.18 -19.96 -1.30
C GLU A 123 0.74 -19.69 0.13
N HIS A 124 0.50 -18.43 0.44
CA HIS A 124 0.04 -17.97 1.75
C HIS A 124 -1.17 -17.03 1.58
N PRO A 125 -2.38 -17.59 1.35
CA PRO A 125 -3.57 -16.77 1.17
C PRO A 125 -3.95 -16.02 2.46
N PHE A 126 -4.96 -15.15 2.37
CA PHE A 126 -5.54 -14.49 3.53
C PHE A 126 -5.85 -15.51 4.66
N PRO A 127 -5.49 -15.20 5.91
CA PRO A 127 -4.99 -13.92 6.44
C PRO A 127 -3.46 -13.83 6.61
N ALA A 128 -2.66 -14.69 5.99
CA ALA A 128 -1.24 -14.84 6.31
C ALA A 128 -0.45 -13.52 6.26
N GLY A 129 -0.50 -12.79 5.13
CA GLY A 129 0.22 -11.53 4.98
C GLY A 129 -0.29 -10.43 5.94
N LEU A 130 -1.59 -10.41 6.23
CA LEU A 130 -2.15 -9.45 7.17
C LEU A 130 -1.66 -9.69 8.60
N GLU A 131 -1.57 -10.95 9.01
CA GLU A 131 -1.04 -11.32 10.34
C GLU A 131 0.46 -10.98 10.44
N ASP A 132 1.22 -11.14 9.37
CA ASP A 132 2.62 -10.73 9.31
C ASP A 132 2.76 -9.20 9.47
N CYS A 133 1.94 -8.44 8.74
CA CYS A 133 1.90 -6.98 8.89
C CYS A 133 1.53 -6.56 10.32
N TYR A 134 0.60 -7.26 10.95
CA TYR A 134 0.24 -6.99 12.35
C TYR A 134 1.38 -7.29 13.31
N ALA A 135 2.11 -8.39 13.13
CA ALA A 135 3.27 -8.73 13.92
C ALA A 135 4.37 -7.67 13.83
N GLY A 136 4.66 -7.21 12.60
CA GLY A 136 5.61 -6.12 12.36
C GLY A 136 5.19 -4.79 12.97
N LEU A 137 3.90 -4.42 12.89
CA LEU A 137 3.35 -3.23 13.54
C LEU A 137 3.50 -3.30 15.07
N CYS A 138 3.26 -4.47 15.66
CA CYS A 138 3.44 -4.68 17.10
C CYS A 138 4.90 -4.51 17.53
N LEU A 139 5.87 -4.98 16.75
CA LEU A 139 7.30 -4.76 17.02
C LEU A 139 7.65 -3.27 16.93
N LEU A 140 7.21 -2.61 15.87
CA LEU A 140 7.44 -1.19 15.64
C LEU A 140 6.93 -0.33 16.80
N ALA A 141 5.71 -0.58 17.26
CA ALA A 141 5.07 0.20 18.31
C ALA A 141 5.67 -0.02 19.70
N LYS A 142 6.34 -1.14 19.93
CA LYS A 142 7.09 -1.38 21.19
C LYS A 142 8.34 -0.54 21.32
N GLY A 143 8.83 0.04 20.20
CA GLY A 143 10.12 0.73 20.17
C GLY A 143 11.31 -0.20 20.34
N ASP A 144 11.08 -1.52 20.26
CA ASP A 144 12.11 -2.55 20.35
C ASP A 144 13.01 -2.57 19.11
N ALA A 145 14.04 -3.40 19.11
CA ALA A 145 14.97 -3.61 18.00
C ALA A 145 15.76 -2.36 17.56
N GLY A 146 15.94 -1.37 18.47
CA GLY A 146 16.76 -0.19 18.21
C GLY A 146 16.14 0.83 17.25
N LEU A 147 14.85 0.72 16.95
CA LEU A 147 14.17 1.63 16.01
C LEU A 147 13.90 3.01 16.59
N ASP A 148 13.80 3.12 17.93
CA ASP A 148 13.57 4.38 18.67
C ASP A 148 12.44 5.23 18.05
N VAL A 149 11.23 4.64 18.00
CA VAL A 149 10.05 5.20 17.39
C VAL A 149 9.10 5.77 18.44
N ALA A 150 8.51 6.90 18.16
CA ALA A 150 7.41 7.47 18.96
C ALA A 150 6.12 6.68 18.66
N ALA A 151 5.74 5.78 19.56
CA ALA A 151 4.64 4.84 19.39
C ALA A 151 3.27 5.51 19.19
N ASP A 152 3.12 6.77 19.60
CA ASP A 152 1.92 7.59 19.42
C ASP A 152 1.90 8.34 18.07
N ARG A 153 2.96 8.20 17.25
CA ARG A 153 3.14 8.88 15.96
C ARG A 153 3.47 7.90 14.84
N ILE A 154 2.67 6.84 14.71
CA ILE A 154 2.78 5.85 13.64
C ILE A 154 1.68 6.10 12.61
N ALA A 155 2.05 6.34 11.36
CA ALA A 155 1.16 6.30 10.22
C ALA A 155 1.33 4.99 9.46
N VAL A 156 0.25 4.42 8.93
CA VAL A 156 0.32 3.35 7.93
C VAL A 156 0.19 3.95 6.54
N LEU A 157 0.96 3.44 5.61
CA LEU A 157 0.94 3.83 4.21
C LEU A 157 0.91 2.58 3.34
N GLY A 158 0.16 2.60 2.25
CA GLY A 158 0.22 1.57 1.24
C GLY A 158 -0.30 2.06 -0.10
N ASP A 159 0.11 1.36 -1.16
CA ASP A 159 -0.43 1.57 -2.51
C ASP A 159 -1.03 0.26 -3.04
N SER A 160 -2.12 0.36 -3.80
CA SER A 160 -2.79 -0.80 -4.42
C SER A 160 -3.22 -1.84 -3.37
N SER A 161 -2.79 -3.10 -3.51
CA SER A 161 -3.00 -4.15 -2.51
C SER A 161 -2.36 -3.81 -1.15
N GLY A 162 -1.23 -3.08 -1.14
CA GLY A 162 -0.62 -2.56 0.09
C GLY A 162 -1.54 -1.59 0.83
N ALA A 163 -2.30 -0.75 0.10
CA ALA A 163 -3.32 0.11 0.71
C ALA A 163 -4.52 -0.68 1.24
N GLY A 164 -4.93 -1.75 0.56
CA GLY A 164 -5.91 -2.70 1.07
C GLY A 164 -5.44 -3.36 2.37
N MET A 165 -4.18 -3.80 2.41
CA MET A 165 -3.54 -4.34 3.62
C MET A 165 -3.43 -3.30 4.74
N ALA A 166 -3.04 -2.05 4.44
CA ALA A 166 -2.96 -0.97 5.42
C ALA A 166 -4.32 -0.67 6.04
N THR A 167 -5.37 -0.67 5.22
CA THR A 167 -6.75 -0.52 5.67
C THR A 167 -7.18 -1.65 6.60
N ALA A 168 -6.96 -2.90 6.17
CA ALA A 168 -7.27 -4.09 6.95
C ALA A 168 -6.50 -4.13 8.28
N LEU A 169 -5.20 -3.79 8.23
CA LEU A 169 -4.33 -3.69 9.40
C LEU A 169 -4.84 -2.66 10.40
N THR A 170 -5.30 -1.51 9.92
CA THR A 170 -5.85 -0.44 10.76
C THR A 170 -7.12 -0.90 11.48
N MET A 171 -8.01 -1.59 10.77
CA MET A 171 -9.21 -2.21 11.36
C MET A 171 -8.83 -3.28 12.39
N LEU A 172 -7.91 -4.17 12.04
CA LEU A 172 -7.45 -5.26 12.89
C LEU A 172 -6.78 -4.75 14.18
N ALA A 173 -5.93 -3.73 14.07
CA ALA A 173 -5.26 -3.11 15.20
C ALA A 173 -6.27 -2.50 16.19
N ARG A 174 -7.26 -1.74 15.69
CA ARG A 174 -8.36 -1.21 16.51
C ARG A 174 -9.12 -2.33 17.24
N ASP A 175 -9.53 -3.36 16.51
CA ASP A 175 -10.43 -4.40 17.04
C ASP A 175 -9.73 -5.35 18.01
N ARG A 176 -8.41 -5.48 17.90
CA ARG A 176 -7.58 -6.22 18.85
C ARG A 176 -7.11 -5.39 20.05
N GLY A 177 -7.44 -4.08 20.10
CA GLY A 177 -6.88 -3.18 21.11
C GLY A 177 -5.35 -3.10 21.03
N GLY A 178 -4.82 -3.26 19.82
CA GLY A 178 -3.39 -3.31 19.51
C GLY A 178 -2.75 -1.92 19.39
N PRO A 179 -1.61 -1.81 18.68
CA PRO A 179 -0.90 -0.54 18.55
C PRO A 179 -1.76 0.56 17.97
N GLY A 180 -1.67 1.77 18.53
CA GLY A 180 -2.34 2.95 18.00
C GLY A 180 -1.77 3.36 16.64
N ILE A 181 -2.64 3.53 15.65
CA ILE A 181 -2.30 4.09 14.35
C ILE A 181 -2.85 5.51 14.32
N ARG A 182 -1.99 6.49 14.05
CA ARG A 182 -2.36 7.90 14.05
C ARG A 182 -3.01 8.36 12.76
N PHE A 183 -2.64 7.73 11.63
CA PHE A 183 -3.09 8.12 10.29
C PHE A 183 -2.96 6.96 9.30
N GLN A 184 -3.83 6.95 8.28
CA GLN A 184 -3.76 6.02 7.17
C GLN A 184 -3.65 6.78 5.83
N TYR A 185 -2.60 6.50 5.05
CA TYR A 185 -2.42 6.97 3.68
C TYR A 185 -2.66 5.82 2.71
N LEU A 186 -3.66 5.96 1.84
CA LEU A 186 -4.17 4.90 0.98
C LEU A 186 -4.09 5.34 -0.48
N GLY A 187 -3.10 4.86 -1.22
CA GLY A 187 -2.92 5.10 -2.65
C GLY A 187 -3.61 4.02 -3.48
N SER A 188 -4.50 4.41 -4.40
CA SER A 188 -5.20 3.48 -5.33
C SER A 188 -5.65 2.16 -4.67
N PRO A 189 -6.37 2.20 -3.53
CA PRO A 189 -6.51 1.05 -2.66
C PRO A 189 -7.37 -0.07 -3.25
N ALA A 190 -6.88 -1.33 -3.18
CA ALA A 190 -7.65 -2.53 -3.52
C ALA A 190 -8.47 -2.98 -2.30
N LEU A 191 -9.79 -2.77 -2.33
CA LEU A 191 -10.67 -2.89 -1.17
C LEU A 191 -11.85 -3.83 -1.37
N ASP A 192 -12.23 -4.11 -2.63
CA ASP A 192 -13.48 -4.79 -2.97
C ASP A 192 -13.22 -6.02 -3.86
N ASP A 193 -13.33 -7.19 -3.26
CA ASP A 193 -13.15 -8.48 -3.93
C ASP A 193 -14.23 -8.81 -4.98
N ARG A 194 -15.32 -8.07 -5.02
CA ARG A 194 -16.38 -8.24 -6.03
C ARG A 194 -15.97 -7.73 -7.40
N VAL A 195 -15.03 -6.77 -7.47
CA VAL A 195 -14.50 -6.17 -8.69
C VAL A 195 -15.63 -5.73 -9.65
N ASP A 196 -16.66 -5.09 -9.08
CA ASP A 196 -17.94 -4.87 -9.77
C ASP A 196 -18.39 -3.40 -9.77
N THR A 197 -17.51 -2.48 -9.38
CA THR A 197 -17.77 -1.03 -9.47
C THR A 197 -17.83 -0.57 -10.92
N PRO A 198 -18.44 0.60 -11.23
CA PRO A 198 -18.44 1.15 -12.60
C PRO A 198 -17.05 1.28 -13.21
N SER A 199 -16.05 1.75 -12.43
CA SER A 199 -14.66 1.83 -12.91
C SER A 199 -14.06 0.45 -13.17
N ALA A 200 -14.28 -0.53 -12.30
CA ALA A 200 -13.82 -1.90 -12.50
C ALA A 200 -14.38 -2.53 -13.78
N ARG A 201 -15.63 -2.25 -14.10
CA ARG A 201 -16.28 -2.74 -15.33
C ARG A 201 -15.83 -2.00 -16.59
N ALA A 202 -15.56 -0.69 -16.48
CA ALA A 202 -15.19 0.16 -17.61
C ALA A 202 -13.70 0.02 -18.00
N PHE A 203 -12.81 -0.12 -17.03
CA PHE A 203 -11.36 -0.10 -17.26
C PHE A 203 -10.78 -1.51 -17.36
N THR A 204 -10.94 -2.11 -18.54
CA THR A 204 -10.55 -3.49 -18.83
C THR A 204 -9.20 -3.62 -19.53
N ASP A 205 -8.68 -2.54 -20.07
CA ASP A 205 -7.47 -2.45 -20.90
C ASP A 205 -6.55 -1.27 -20.53
N THR A 206 -6.68 -0.74 -19.31
CA THR A 206 -5.83 0.33 -18.77
C THR A 206 -4.37 -0.13 -18.60
N PRO A 207 -3.40 0.82 -18.61
CA PRO A 207 -2.00 0.50 -18.32
C PRO A 207 -1.84 -0.15 -16.94
N VAL A 208 -0.90 -1.06 -16.80
CA VAL A 208 -0.47 -1.73 -15.57
C VAL A 208 -1.57 -2.62 -14.96
N TRP A 209 -2.73 -2.08 -14.62
CA TRP A 209 -3.77 -2.80 -13.89
C TRP A 209 -5.08 -2.84 -14.65
N THR A 210 -5.70 -3.99 -14.71
CA THR A 210 -6.96 -4.23 -15.43
C THR A 210 -7.93 -5.01 -14.55
N ARG A 211 -9.21 -4.97 -14.89
CA ARG A 211 -10.23 -5.79 -14.23
C ARG A 211 -9.86 -7.27 -14.18
N ARG A 212 -9.29 -7.82 -15.26
CA ARG A 212 -8.86 -9.22 -15.34
C ARG A 212 -7.79 -9.55 -14.31
N LEU A 213 -6.80 -8.67 -14.15
CA LEU A 213 -5.76 -8.84 -13.12
C LEU A 213 -6.34 -8.76 -11.71
N ALA A 214 -7.25 -7.81 -11.46
CA ALA A 214 -7.92 -7.70 -10.17
C ALA A 214 -8.67 -8.99 -9.79
N LEU A 215 -9.48 -9.54 -10.70
CA LEU A 215 -10.18 -10.81 -10.48
C LEU A 215 -9.20 -11.95 -10.17
N HIS A 216 -8.13 -12.07 -10.97
CA HIS A 216 -7.13 -13.12 -10.78
C HIS A 216 -6.42 -13.03 -9.43
N THR A 217 -6.03 -11.83 -9.02
CA THR A 217 -5.31 -11.64 -7.75
C THR A 217 -6.21 -11.80 -6.53
N TRP A 218 -7.49 -11.44 -6.62
CA TRP A 218 -8.46 -11.74 -5.57
C TRP A 218 -8.69 -13.24 -5.40
N GLU A 219 -8.74 -14.00 -6.52
CA GLU A 219 -8.81 -15.48 -6.45
C GLU A 219 -7.56 -16.08 -5.81
N ALA A 220 -6.38 -15.57 -6.13
CA ALA A 220 -5.14 -16.01 -5.48
C ALA A 220 -5.14 -15.70 -3.97
N TYR A 221 -5.61 -14.50 -3.59
CA TYR A 221 -5.59 -14.03 -2.21
C TYR A 221 -6.62 -14.70 -1.30
N LEU A 222 -7.82 -14.99 -1.81
CA LEU A 222 -8.94 -15.55 -1.02
C LEU A 222 -9.16 -17.04 -1.24
N GLY A 223 -8.67 -17.58 -2.34
CA GLY A 223 -8.96 -18.92 -2.84
C GLY A 223 -9.98 -18.91 -3.99
N ALA A 224 -9.85 -19.88 -4.87
CA ALA A 224 -10.70 -20.00 -6.06
C ALA A 224 -12.19 -20.09 -5.70
N GLY A 225 -13.02 -19.27 -6.35
CA GLY A 225 -14.46 -19.22 -6.16
C GLY A 225 -14.94 -18.53 -4.88
N VAL A 226 -14.04 -17.98 -4.07
CA VAL A 226 -14.39 -17.25 -2.83
C VAL A 226 -14.72 -15.77 -3.10
N PRO A 227 -13.99 -15.04 -4.00
CA PRO A 227 -14.29 -13.65 -4.25
C PRO A 227 -15.73 -13.42 -4.71
N GLY A 228 -16.34 -12.33 -4.26
CA GLY A 228 -17.75 -12.00 -4.52
C GLY A 228 -18.75 -12.72 -3.62
N GLY A 229 -18.37 -13.80 -2.92
CA GLY A 229 -19.23 -14.54 -2.01
C GLY A 229 -19.65 -13.76 -0.76
N GLU A 230 -20.72 -14.21 -0.09
CA GLU A 230 -21.26 -13.50 1.10
C GLU A 230 -20.36 -13.59 2.34
N GLY A 231 -19.52 -14.65 2.44
CA GLY A 231 -18.70 -14.93 3.63
C GLY A 231 -17.32 -14.26 3.64
N VAL A 232 -16.97 -13.42 2.68
CA VAL A 232 -15.66 -12.75 2.65
C VAL A 232 -15.50 -11.80 3.81
N SER A 233 -14.41 -11.97 4.57
CA SER A 233 -14.10 -11.16 5.74
C SER A 233 -13.83 -9.69 5.37
N PRO A 234 -14.32 -8.72 6.15
CA PRO A 234 -13.97 -7.31 5.97
C PRO A 234 -12.46 -7.02 6.21
N TYR A 235 -11.74 -7.90 6.88
CA TYR A 235 -10.28 -7.79 6.96
C TYR A 235 -9.57 -8.27 5.69
N ALA A 236 -10.23 -9.03 4.84
CA ALA A 236 -9.71 -9.37 3.52
C ALA A 236 -10.10 -8.32 2.48
N ALA A 237 -11.36 -7.88 2.51
CA ALA A 237 -11.93 -6.89 1.59
C ALA A 237 -12.62 -5.76 2.38
N PRO A 238 -11.89 -4.70 2.74
CA PRO A 238 -12.37 -3.64 3.64
C PRO A 238 -13.64 -2.90 3.19
N ALA A 239 -13.94 -2.85 1.91
CA ALA A 239 -15.19 -2.30 1.39
C ALA A 239 -16.45 -3.00 1.95
N ARG A 240 -16.29 -4.24 2.42
CA ARG A 240 -17.39 -5.02 3.02
C ARG A 240 -17.76 -4.61 4.45
N ALA A 241 -16.91 -3.83 5.12
CA ALA A 241 -17.16 -3.38 6.48
C ALA A 241 -18.34 -2.40 6.59
N GLY A 242 -18.65 -1.67 5.52
CA GLY A 242 -19.61 -0.58 5.54
C GLY A 242 -19.24 0.51 6.56
N ALA A 243 -19.99 1.60 6.60
CA ALA A 243 -19.69 2.72 7.50
C ALA A 243 -19.68 2.32 8.98
N ALA A 244 -20.54 1.38 9.41
CA ALA A 244 -20.61 0.96 10.80
C ALA A 244 -19.31 0.30 11.27
N GLY A 245 -18.69 -0.55 10.43
CA GLY A 245 -17.43 -1.23 10.72
C GLY A 245 -16.21 -0.33 10.66
N LEU A 246 -16.32 0.89 10.11
CA LEU A 246 -15.21 1.84 9.98
C LEU A 246 -15.14 2.87 11.12
N ARG A 247 -16.08 2.87 12.06
CA ARG A 247 -16.07 3.81 13.18
C ARG A 247 -14.81 3.66 14.04
N GLY A 248 -14.27 4.79 14.48
CA GLY A 248 -13.10 4.83 15.37
C GLY A 248 -11.77 4.53 14.66
N LEU A 249 -11.74 4.42 13.32
CA LEU A 249 -10.50 4.39 12.58
C LEU A 249 -9.81 5.76 12.62
N PRO A 250 -8.47 5.80 12.46
CA PRO A 250 -7.74 7.06 12.42
C PRO A 250 -8.07 7.87 11.16
N PRO A 251 -7.80 9.18 11.15
CA PRO A 251 -7.92 10.02 9.96
C PRO A 251 -7.25 9.41 8.75
N ALA A 252 -7.80 9.65 7.56
CA ALA A 252 -7.36 9.06 6.31
C ALA A 252 -7.09 10.08 5.22
N TYR A 253 -6.12 9.76 4.36
CA TYR A 253 -5.97 10.33 3.03
C TYR A 253 -6.12 9.20 2.00
N VAL A 254 -7.01 9.40 1.03
CA VAL A 254 -7.26 8.44 -0.04
C VAL A 254 -6.92 9.11 -1.38
N ALA A 255 -5.94 8.57 -2.10
CA ALA A 255 -5.58 8.99 -3.44
C ALA A 255 -6.13 7.99 -4.46
N VAL A 256 -6.81 8.47 -5.50
CA VAL A 256 -7.32 7.60 -6.57
C VAL A 256 -6.93 8.13 -7.95
N MET A 257 -6.73 7.22 -8.89
CA MET A 257 -6.33 7.53 -10.25
C MET A 257 -7.56 7.56 -11.17
N ALA A 258 -7.61 8.52 -12.11
CA ALA A 258 -8.79 8.72 -12.93
C ALA A 258 -9.16 7.52 -13.82
N TYR A 259 -8.14 6.84 -14.38
CA TYR A 259 -8.31 5.70 -15.28
C TYR A 259 -7.76 4.42 -14.63
N ASP A 260 -8.37 4.04 -13.51
CA ASP A 260 -7.99 2.91 -12.69
C ASP A 260 -9.24 2.07 -12.38
N PRO A 261 -9.23 0.74 -12.59
CA PRO A 261 -10.30 -0.14 -12.14
C PRO A 261 -10.66 0.03 -10.66
N LEU A 262 -9.69 0.38 -9.80
CA LEU A 262 -9.87 0.55 -8.35
C LEU A 262 -10.38 1.94 -7.94
N ARG A 263 -10.58 2.86 -8.90
CA ARG A 263 -10.98 4.25 -8.61
C ARG A 263 -12.23 4.34 -7.74
N ASP A 264 -13.30 3.69 -8.18
CA ASP A 264 -14.62 3.88 -7.56
C ASP A 264 -14.70 3.22 -6.18
N GLU A 265 -14.02 2.07 -5.97
CA GLU A 265 -13.97 1.46 -4.64
C GLU A 265 -13.20 2.34 -3.63
N GLY A 266 -12.14 3.03 -4.07
CA GLY A 266 -11.44 4.02 -3.27
C GLY A 266 -12.31 5.24 -2.91
N VAL A 267 -13.07 5.77 -3.88
CA VAL A 267 -14.03 6.87 -3.66
C VAL A 267 -15.15 6.45 -2.70
N ASP A 268 -15.72 5.27 -2.90
CA ASP A 268 -16.79 4.73 -2.06
C ASP A 268 -16.31 4.47 -0.64
N TYR A 269 -15.07 3.99 -0.49
CA TYR A 269 -14.46 3.80 0.82
C TYR A 269 -14.24 5.13 1.56
N ALA A 270 -13.71 6.15 0.88
CA ALA A 270 -13.56 7.49 1.47
C ALA A 270 -14.92 8.06 1.93
N ARG A 271 -15.97 7.88 1.13
CA ARG A 271 -17.34 8.26 1.51
C ARG A 271 -17.85 7.48 2.73
N ALA A 272 -17.55 6.18 2.81
CA ALA A 272 -17.91 5.35 3.94
C ALA A 272 -17.20 5.78 5.24
N LEU A 273 -15.90 6.13 5.15
CA LEU A 273 -15.13 6.71 6.27
C LEU A 273 -15.75 8.00 6.77
N LEU A 274 -16.11 8.95 5.88
CA LEU A 274 -16.78 10.20 6.23
C LEU A 274 -18.13 9.93 6.92
N THR A 275 -18.90 8.97 6.41
CA THR A 275 -20.18 8.54 7.01
C THR A 275 -19.98 7.92 8.40
N ALA A 276 -18.85 7.24 8.63
CA ALA A 276 -18.47 6.69 9.92
C ALA A 276 -17.97 7.76 10.93
N GLY A 277 -17.83 9.02 10.50
CA GLY A 277 -17.30 10.11 11.32
C GLY A 277 -15.76 10.15 11.36
N VAL A 278 -15.08 9.47 10.44
CA VAL A 278 -13.61 9.49 10.31
C VAL A 278 -13.20 10.67 9.43
N PRO A 279 -12.34 11.59 9.93
CA PRO A 279 -11.81 12.68 9.11
C PRO A 279 -11.07 12.12 7.90
N THR A 280 -11.51 12.48 6.70
CA THR A 280 -10.97 11.90 5.46
C THR A 280 -10.75 12.97 4.41
N GLU A 281 -9.58 12.95 3.81
CA GLU A 281 -9.22 13.72 2.62
C GLU A 281 -9.19 12.76 1.42
N LEU A 282 -9.83 13.15 0.32
CA LEU A 282 -9.88 12.37 -0.91
C LEU A 282 -9.35 13.21 -2.06
N HIS A 283 -8.40 12.67 -2.81
CA HIS A 283 -7.92 13.30 -4.04
C HIS A 283 -8.01 12.34 -5.22
N LEU A 284 -8.70 12.77 -6.27
CA LEU A 284 -8.73 12.09 -7.56
C LEU A 284 -7.78 12.84 -8.51
N PHE A 285 -6.75 12.15 -8.99
CA PHE A 285 -5.75 12.71 -9.89
C PHE A 285 -6.19 12.53 -11.35
N PRO A 286 -6.46 13.63 -12.08
CA PRO A 286 -6.91 13.54 -13.48
C PRO A 286 -5.77 13.08 -14.41
N GLY A 287 -6.12 12.36 -15.46
CA GLY A 287 -5.16 11.92 -16.48
C GLY A 287 -4.23 10.77 -16.05
N THR A 288 -4.45 10.20 -14.87
CA THR A 288 -3.60 9.15 -14.29
C THR A 288 -4.19 7.76 -14.47
N PHE A 289 -3.32 6.74 -14.41
CA PHE A 289 -3.68 5.32 -14.42
C PHE A 289 -3.04 4.61 -13.21
N HIS A 290 -3.45 3.39 -12.93
CA HIS A 290 -2.88 2.59 -11.82
C HIS A 290 -1.37 2.44 -11.94
N GLY A 291 -0.62 2.78 -10.88
CA GLY A 291 0.85 2.74 -10.91
C GLY A 291 1.51 3.93 -11.61
N ALA A 292 0.77 4.97 -12.02
CA ALA A 292 1.33 6.19 -12.62
C ALA A 292 2.40 6.85 -11.75
N ALA A 293 2.38 6.62 -10.44
CA ALA A 293 3.36 7.15 -9.48
C ALA A 293 4.82 6.74 -9.80
N ALA A 294 5.02 5.67 -10.57
CA ALA A 294 6.35 5.26 -11.04
C ALA A 294 6.95 6.20 -12.10
N VAL A 295 6.14 7.08 -12.72
CA VAL A 295 6.60 8.03 -13.74
C VAL A 295 6.98 9.35 -13.06
N GLU A 296 8.05 9.34 -12.28
CA GLU A 296 8.44 10.42 -11.35
C GLU A 296 8.68 11.79 -12.02
N TYR A 297 9.05 11.80 -13.31
CA TYR A 297 9.26 13.04 -14.05
C TYR A 297 7.96 13.75 -14.46
N ALA A 298 6.81 13.09 -14.42
CA ALA A 298 5.54 13.70 -14.80
C ALA A 298 5.08 14.74 -13.77
N GLY A 299 4.60 15.89 -14.26
CA GLY A 299 4.18 17.00 -13.41
C GLY A 299 3.08 16.62 -12.41
N VAL A 300 2.12 15.79 -12.83
CA VAL A 300 1.06 15.29 -11.96
C VAL A 300 1.61 14.38 -10.85
N VAL A 301 2.66 13.58 -11.14
CA VAL A 301 3.29 12.69 -10.15
C VAL A 301 4.11 13.49 -9.15
N ARG A 302 4.84 14.52 -9.60
CA ARG A 302 5.54 15.43 -8.66
C ARG A 302 4.56 16.07 -7.68
N ARG A 303 3.39 16.55 -8.16
CA ARG A 303 2.33 17.07 -7.29
C ARG A 303 1.81 16.02 -6.31
N MET A 304 1.61 14.76 -6.75
CA MET A 304 1.22 13.66 -5.85
C MET A 304 2.25 13.46 -4.72
N ARG A 305 3.54 13.48 -5.06
CA ARG A 305 4.63 13.33 -4.07
C ARG A 305 4.66 14.50 -3.08
N ASP A 306 4.55 15.74 -3.55
CA ASP A 306 4.50 16.93 -2.67
C ASP A 306 3.30 16.87 -1.72
N GLU A 307 2.16 16.39 -2.20
CA GLU A 307 0.95 16.20 -1.42
C GLU A 307 1.12 15.07 -0.38
N THR A 308 1.75 13.96 -0.75
CA THR A 308 2.10 12.85 0.16
C THR A 308 2.91 13.34 1.35
N VAL A 309 3.98 14.10 1.10
CA VAL A 309 4.82 14.68 2.16
C VAL A 309 4.02 15.66 3.02
N THR A 310 3.24 16.53 2.40
CA THR A 310 2.44 17.53 3.11
C THR A 310 1.44 16.90 4.08
N VAL A 311 0.73 15.88 3.60
CA VAL A 311 -0.29 15.17 4.38
C VAL A 311 0.34 14.38 5.52
N LEU A 312 1.39 13.60 5.23
CA LEU A 312 2.07 12.79 6.25
C LEU A 312 2.79 13.66 7.29
N ARG A 313 3.44 14.76 6.89
CA ARG A 313 4.10 15.69 7.81
C ARG A 313 3.09 16.29 8.78
N ARG A 314 1.91 16.71 8.29
CA ARG A 314 0.81 17.21 9.14
C ARG A 314 0.31 16.13 10.10
N ALA A 315 0.12 14.90 9.61
CA ALA A 315 -0.40 13.79 10.41
C ALA A 315 0.58 13.35 11.52
N LEU A 316 1.88 13.40 11.26
CA LEU A 316 2.95 12.98 12.17
C LEU A 316 3.48 14.10 13.07
N ALA A 317 3.00 15.33 12.93
CA ALA A 317 3.34 16.44 13.81
C ALA A 317 2.95 16.15 15.28
N ARG A 318 3.67 16.79 16.25
CA ARG A 318 3.43 16.64 17.70
C ARG A 318 2.07 17.17 18.13
#